data_af96a527968664c899dc0affb9e58844
#
_entry.id   af96a527968664c899dc0affb9e58844
#
_cell.length_a   1.000
_cell.length_b   1.000
_cell.length_c   1.000
_cell.angle_alpha   90.00
_cell.angle_beta   90.00
_cell.angle_gamma   90.00
#
_symmetry.space_group_name_H-M   'P 1'
#
loop_
_entity.id
_entity.type
_entity.pdbx_description
1 polymer ?
#
loop_
_entity_poly.entity_id
_entity_poly.type
_entity_poly.pdbx_seq_one_letter_code
_entity_poly.pdbx_strand_id
1 'polypeptide(L)'
;MSDRSAADEPIDPEFDRSGIQIPREVADAEGVPSELDANVGEDFLVPSPRRRRAAGWIYLVGAGLLAAGALAGLGVGLWAAAAGLVLLGGYHFVAAWPLSVDEQHALRIAVAELPFPVGHASAAVRFTGWRAKPIWHVVVYDATEPPANRALVRIDAVTGDLVEAAFVEAL
;
A
#
# COMPACT_ATOMS: atom_id res chain seq x y z
N MET A 1 14.19 45.20 28.71
CA MET A 1 13.14 44.76 27.73
C MET A 1 13.68 43.52 27.08
N SER A 2 13.17 42.38 27.53
CA SER A 2 13.74 41.04 27.27
C SER A 2 13.12 40.49 25.99
N ASP A 3 13.98 40.29 24.99
CA ASP A 3 13.66 39.55 23.76
C ASP A 3 13.61 38.06 24.14
N ARG A 4 12.40 37.48 24.20
CA ARG A 4 12.20 36.06 24.38
C ARG A 4 12.29 35.39 23.01
N SER A 5 13.43 34.76 22.80
CA SER A 5 13.68 33.80 21.71
C SER A 5 12.53 32.78 21.57
N ALA A 6 11.93 32.76 20.40
CA ALA A 6 10.84 31.82 19.99
C ALA A 6 11.37 30.41 19.62
N ALA A 7 12.45 29.95 20.28
CA ALA A 7 13.18 28.74 19.87
C ALA A 7 13.07 27.56 20.85
N ASP A 8 12.14 27.60 21.82
CA ASP A 8 12.04 26.51 22.81
C ASP A 8 10.61 26.15 23.16
N GLU A 9 9.77 25.99 22.10
CA GLU A 9 8.48 25.34 22.25
C GLU A 9 8.69 23.83 22.12
N PRO A 10 8.35 23.04 23.16
CA PRO A 10 8.54 21.60 23.09
C PRO A 10 7.71 21.02 21.95
N ILE A 11 8.37 20.34 21.02
CA ILE A 11 7.72 19.57 19.95
C ILE A 11 6.80 18.55 20.62
N ASP A 12 5.49 18.71 20.41
CA ASP A 12 4.45 17.82 20.91
C ASP A 12 4.75 16.37 20.45
N PRO A 13 4.95 15.42 21.38
CA PRO A 13 5.25 14.02 21.02
C PRO A 13 4.07 13.30 20.33
N GLU A 14 2.90 13.92 20.25
CA GLU A 14 1.70 13.40 19.59
C GLU A 14 1.62 13.82 18.11
N PHE A 15 2.72 14.29 17.52
CA PHE A 15 2.78 14.51 16.08
C PHE A 15 2.74 13.15 15.38
N ASP A 16 1.53 12.70 15.10
CA ASP A 16 1.29 11.49 14.31
C ASP A 16 1.88 11.68 12.90
N ARG A 17 2.74 10.74 12.49
CA ARG A 17 3.50 10.76 11.23
C ARG A 17 2.63 10.45 10.00
N SER A 18 1.31 10.53 10.10
CA SER A 18 0.35 10.15 9.06
C SER A 18 0.07 11.23 8.01
N GLY A 19 0.79 12.35 8.00
CA GLY A 19 0.63 13.41 7.01
C GLY A 19 0.66 14.81 7.61
N ILE A 20 0.56 15.84 6.76
CA ILE A 20 0.45 17.24 7.18
C ILE A 20 -0.94 17.44 7.79
N GLN A 21 -1.03 17.49 9.11
CA GLN A 21 -2.27 17.82 9.80
C GLN A 21 -2.43 19.35 9.79
N ILE A 22 -3.44 19.82 9.08
CA ILE A 22 -3.84 21.22 9.12
C ILE A 22 -4.75 21.39 10.35
N PRO A 23 -4.40 22.27 11.31
CA PRO A 23 -5.29 22.56 12.44
C PRO A 23 -6.68 22.97 11.93
N ARG A 24 -7.75 22.43 12.55
CA ARG A 24 -9.14 22.70 12.13
C ARG A 24 -9.46 24.18 12.08
N GLU A 25 -8.90 24.97 12.98
CA GLU A 25 -9.06 26.42 13.03
C GLU A 25 -8.53 27.10 11.76
N VAL A 26 -7.43 26.58 11.18
CA VAL A 26 -6.84 27.08 9.93
C VAL A 26 -7.66 26.60 8.72
N ALA A 27 -8.11 25.35 8.73
CA ALA A 27 -8.94 24.79 7.67
C ALA A 27 -10.30 25.52 7.58
N ASP A 28 -10.92 25.81 8.72
CA ASP A 28 -12.17 26.54 8.81
C ASP A 28 -12.01 28.02 8.39
N ALA A 29 -10.88 28.65 8.75
CA ALA A 29 -10.58 30.05 8.39
C ALA A 29 -10.32 30.23 6.88
N GLU A 30 -9.69 29.25 6.24
CA GLU A 30 -9.36 29.25 4.80
C GLU A 30 -10.50 28.66 3.95
N GLY A 31 -11.62 28.21 4.56
CA GLY A 31 -12.76 27.66 3.85
C GLY A 31 -12.44 26.34 3.14
N VAL A 32 -11.49 25.58 3.66
CA VAL A 32 -11.14 24.25 3.12
C VAL A 32 -12.32 23.30 3.33
N PRO A 33 -12.85 22.66 2.27
CA PRO A 33 -13.94 21.71 2.42
C PRO A 33 -13.57 20.60 3.41
N SER A 34 -14.51 20.23 4.27
CA SER A 34 -14.32 19.16 5.27
C SER A 34 -13.93 17.82 4.68
N GLU A 35 -14.16 17.61 3.39
CA GLU A 35 -13.76 16.44 2.59
C GLU A 35 -12.24 16.39 2.35
N LEU A 36 -11.55 17.52 2.50
CA LEU A 36 -10.08 17.62 2.42
C LEU A 36 -9.41 17.62 3.80
N ASP A 37 -10.21 17.44 4.86
CA ASP A 37 -9.69 17.34 6.22
C ASP A 37 -8.76 16.11 6.32
N ALA A 38 -7.69 16.23 7.09
CA ALA A 38 -6.53 15.33 7.14
C ALA A 38 -6.81 13.86 7.52
N ASN A 39 -8.04 13.47 7.75
CA ASN A 39 -8.48 12.08 7.87
C ASN A 39 -8.42 11.29 6.54
N VAL A 40 -8.03 11.93 5.43
CA VAL A 40 -7.72 11.23 4.16
C VAL A 40 -6.57 10.22 4.32
N GLY A 41 -5.76 10.34 5.37
CA GLY A 41 -4.68 9.39 5.66
C GLY A 41 -5.15 8.01 6.16
N GLU A 42 -6.35 7.89 6.72
CA GLU A 42 -6.85 6.59 7.20
C GLU A 42 -7.42 5.69 6.09
N ASP A 43 -7.86 6.27 4.97
CA ASP A 43 -8.44 5.53 3.85
C ASP A 43 -7.40 4.96 2.87
N PHE A 44 -6.16 5.40 2.91
CA PHE A 44 -5.07 4.87 2.10
C PHE A 44 -4.45 3.61 2.73
N LEU A 45 -5.30 2.68 3.13
CA LEU A 45 -4.87 1.40 3.65
C LEU A 45 -4.27 0.57 2.51
N VAL A 46 -2.96 0.37 2.57
CA VAL A 46 -2.29 -0.62 1.74
C VAL A 46 -3.02 -1.97 1.90
N PRO A 47 -3.48 -2.62 0.82
CA PRO A 47 -4.31 -3.81 0.91
C PRO A 47 -3.62 -4.91 1.71
N SER A 48 -4.16 -5.25 2.89
CA SER A 48 -3.55 -6.25 3.75
C SER A 48 -3.82 -7.67 3.22
N PRO A 49 -2.83 -8.57 3.23
CA PRO A 49 -3.00 -9.97 2.80
C PRO A 49 -3.96 -10.75 3.72
N ARG A 50 -4.25 -10.23 4.93
CA ARG A 50 -5.17 -10.84 5.90
C ARG A 50 -6.57 -10.99 5.33
N ARG A 51 -7.08 -10.00 4.60
CA ARG A 51 -8.42 -10.05 3.96
C ARG A 51 -8.50 -11.18 2.93
N ARG A 52 -7.44 -11.38 2.12
CA ARG A 52 -7.39 -12.49 1.17
C ARG A 52 -7.35 -13.86 1.85
N ARG A 53 -6.56 -14.01 2.90
CA ARG A 53 -6.52 -15.25 3.68
C ARG A 53 -7.87 -15.54 4.35
N ALA A 54 -8.53 -14.53 4.90
CA ALA A 54 -9.88 -14.67 5.45
C ALA A 54 -10.89 -15.15 4.40
N ALA A 55 -10.87 -14.55 3.20
CA ALA A 55 -11.69 -15.00 2.08
C ALA A 55 -11.40 -16.47 1.71
N GLY A 56 -10.11 -16.87 1.65
CA GLY A 56 -9.71 -18.25 1.41
C GLY A 56 -10.35 -19.22 2.41
N TRP A 57 -10.33 -18.89 3.70
CA TRP A 57 -10.97 -19.71 4.73
C TRP A 57 -12.49 -19.79 4.57
N ILE A 58 -13.16 -18.69 4.22
CA ILE A 58 -14.61 -18.68 4.00
C ILE A 58 -14.97 -19.64 2.86
N TYR A 59 -14.21 -19.64 1.75
CA TYR A 59 -14.43 -20.58 0.65
C TYR A 59 -14.18 -22.02 1.09
N LEU A 60 -13.15 -22.32 1.87
CA LEU A 60 -12.89 -23.68 2.35
C LEU A 60 -13.97 -24.19 3.30
N VAL A 61 -14.47 -23.32 4.19
CA VAL A 61 -15.61 -23.68 5.07
C VAL A 61 -16.86 -23.95 4.23
N GLY A 62 -17.15 -23.09 3.24
CA GLY A 62 -18.26 -23.33 2.31
C GLY A 62 -18.11 -24.63 1.54
N ALA A 63 -16.91 -24.96 1.07
CA ALA A 63 -16.63 -26.23 0.41
C ALA A 63 -16.91 -27.43 1.33
N GLY A 64 -16.48 -27.34 2.59
CA GLY A 64 -16.76 -28.38 3.60
C GLY A 64 -18.25 -28.60 3.83
N LEU A 65 -19.03 -27.52 3.94
CA LEU A 65 -20.49 -27.62 4.09
C LEU A 65 -21.16 -28.26 2.88
N LEU A 66 -20.74 -27.89 1.66
CA LEU A 66 -21.26 -28.53 0.43
C LEU A 66 -20.88 -30.00 0.34
N ALA A 67 -19.66 -30.37 0.72
CA ALA A 67 -19.23 -31.76 0.74
C ALA A 67 -20.03 -32.57 1.80
N ALA A 68 -20.28 -32.01 2.98
CA ALA A 68 -21.13 -32.63 3.99
C ALA A 68 -22.56 -32.83 3.49
N GLY A 69 -23.15 -31.85 2.78
CA GLY A 69 -24.45 -31.96 2.13
C GLY A 69 -24.48 -33.06 1.06
N ALA A 70 -23.43 -33.20 0.26
CA ALA A 70 -23.30 -34.28 -0.73
C ALA A 70 -23.25 -35.65 -0.07
N LEU A 71 -22.52 -35.80 1.03
CA LEU A 71 -22.46 -37.03 1.83
C LEU A 71 -23.79 -37.38 2.46
N ALA A 72 -24.59 -36.37 2.87
CA ALA A 72 -25.93 -36.52 3.37
C ALA A 72 -26.97 -36.85 2.27
N GLY A 73 -26.56 -37.02 1.03
CA GLY A 73 -27.45 -37.39 -0.06
C GLY A 73 -28.24 -36.23 -0.69
N LEU A 74 -27.89 -34.98 -0.42
CA LEU A 74 -28.59 -33.79 -0.97
C LEU A 74 -28.36 -33.60 -2.48
N GLY A 75 -27.40 -34.30 -3.07
CA GLY A 75 -27.17 -34.29 -4.51
C GLY A 75 -25.70 -34.33 -4.91
N VAL A 76 -25.42 -35.10 -5.95
CA VAL A 76 -24.05 -35.31 -6.46
C VAL A 76 -23.40 -34.03 -7.01
N GLY A 77 -24.19 -33.08 -7.49
CA GLY A 77 -23.71 -31.79 -8.02
C GLY A 77 -23.00 -30.92 -6.97
N LEU A 78 -23.25 -31.15 -5.69
CA LEU A 78 -22.58 -30.44 -4.60
C LEU A 78 -21.07 -30.71 -4.54
N TRP A 79 -20.60 -31.86 -5.04
CA TRP A 79 -19.17 -32.16 -5.15
C TRP A 79 -18.46 -31.22 -6.13
N ALA A 80 -19.09 -30.93 -7.27
CA ALA A 80 -18.53 -29.98 -8.23
C ALA A 80 -18.46 -28.57 -7.68
N ALA A 81 -19.49 -28.13 -6.95
CA ALA A 81 -19.52 -26.85 -6.29
C ALA A 81 -18.46 -26.76 -5.18
N ALA A 82 -18.32 -27.81 -4.36
CA ALA A 82 -17.29 -27.90 -3.34
C ALA A 82 -15.88 -27.81 -3.94
N ALA A 83 -15.62 -28.55 -5.02
CA ALA A 83 -14.32 -28.47 -5.73
C ALA A 83 -14.04 -27.07 -6.25
N GLY A 84 -15.02 -26.38 -6.81
CA GLY A 84 -14.91 -24.98 -7.26
C GLY A 84 -14.52 -24.04 -6.11
N LEU A 85 -15.15 -24.20 -4.95
CA LEU A 85 -14.81 -23.39 -3.75
C LEU A 85 -13.41 -23.72 -3.20
N VAL A 86 -12.97 -24.98 -3.26
CA VAL A 86 -11.59 -25.34 -2.89
C VAL A 86 -10.58 -24.66 -3.81
N LEU A 87 -10.83 -24.64 -5.13
CA LEU A 87 -9.96 -23.96 -6.08
C LEU A 87 -9.90 -22.45 -5.83
N LEU A 88 -11.06 -21.80 -5.57
CA LEU A 88 -11.13 -20.40 -5.22
C LEU A 88 -10.40 -20.09 -3.90
N GLY A 89 -10.62 -20.89 -2.87
CA GLY A 89 -9.93 -20.77 -1.59
C GLY A 89 -8.42 -20.92 -1.74
N GLY A 90 -7.98 -21.94 -2.48
CA GLY A 90 -6.56 -22.16 -2.80
C GLY A 90 -5.94 -20.97 -3.54
N TYR A 91 -6.64 -20.42 -4.54
CA TYR A 91 -6.19 -19.22 -5.24
C TYR A 91 -5.99 -18.03 -4.28
N HIS A 92 -6.93 -17.81 -3.34
CA HIS A 92 -6.81 -16.73 -2.37
C HIS A 92 -5.58 -16.88 -1.47
N PHE A 93 -5.23 -18.10 -1.06
CA PHE A 93 -4.00 -18.34 -0.28
C PHE A 93 -2.74 -18.11 -1.10
N VAL A 94 -2.71 -18.61 -2.35
CA VAL A 94 -1.55 -18.46 -3.26
C VAL A 94 -1.33 -16.99 -3.66
N ALA A 95 -2.41 -16.19 -3.73
CA ALA A 95 -2.37 -14.76 -4.06
C ALA A 95 -2.26 -13.83 -2.81
N ALA A 96 -2.19 -14.40 -1.60
CA ALA A 96 -2.07 -13.62 -0.35
C ALA A 96 -0.61 -13.32 0.00
N TRP A 97 0.08 -12.57 -0.87
CA TRP A 97 1.46 -12.16 -0.65
C TRP A 97 1.58 -11.29 0.61
N PRO A 98 2.60 -11.51 1.47
CA PRO A 98 2.92 -10.56 2.52
C PRO A 98 3.45 -9.26 1.91
N LEU A 99 3.06 -8.13 2.48
CA LEU A 99 3.68 -6.85 2.18
C LEU A 99 4.75 -6.63 3.26
N SER A 100 5.99 -7.00 2.97
CA SER A 100 7.10 -6.95 3.94
C SER A 100 7.86 -5.63 3.85
N VAL A 101 7.80 -4.95 2.70
CA VAL A 101 8.41 -3.66 2.44
C VAL A 101 7.33 -2.58 2.53
N ASP A 102 7.44 -1.70 3.50
CA ASP A 102 6.58 -0.53 3.63
C ASP A 102 6.98 0.59 2.66
N GLU A 103 6.15 1.62 2.57
CA GLU A 103 6.36 2.76 1.67
C GLU A 103 7.69 3.46 1.92
N GLN A 104 8.01 3.73 3.20
CA GLN A 104 9.24 4.43 3.57
C GLN A 104 10.49 3.62 3.21
N HIS A 105 10.41 2.29 3.35
CA HIS A 105 11.50 1.41 2.98
C HIS A 105 11.67 1.37 1.46
N ALA A 106 10.57 1.29 0.71
CA ALA A 106 10.60 1.36 -0.75
C ALA A 106 11.20 2.68 -1.26
N LEU A 107 10.82 3.81 -0.64
CA LEU A 107 11.40 5.12 -0.95
C LEU A 107 12.91 5.16 -0.69
N ARG A 108 13.38 4.62 0.46
CA ARG A 108 14.83 4.57 0.76
C ARG A 108 15.60 3.74 -0.25
N ILE A 109 15.07 2.57 -0.64
CA ILE A 109 15.70 1.73 -1.68
C ILE A 109 15.76 2.50 -2.99
N ALA A 110 14.66 3.13 -3.41
CA ALA A 110 14.60 3.87 -4.67
C ALA A 110 15.61 5.02 -4.70
N VAL A 111 15.71 5.80 -3.63
CA VAL A 111 16.64 6.94 -3.53
C VAL A 111 18.11 6.47 -3.62
N ALA A 112 18.43 5.33 -3.00
CA ALA A 112 19.80 4.78 -3.02
C ALA A 112 20.26 4.32 -4.42
N GLU A 113 19.33 4.02 -5.33
CA GLU A 113 19.61 3.55 -6.69
C GLU A 113 19.78 4.67 -7.70
N LEU A 114 19.49 5.92 -7.32
CA LEU A 114 19.47 7.03 -8.27
C LEU A 114 20.79 7.82 -8.26
N PRO A 115 21.28 8.23 -9.45
CA PRO A 115 22.55 8.96 -9.60
C PRO A 115 22.42 10.48 -9.35
N PHE A 116 21.23 10.99 -8.96
CA PHE A 116 20.97 12.41 -8.79
C PHE A 116 20.30 12.70 -7.42
N PRO A 117 20.43 13.94 -6.90
CA PRO A 117 19.75 14.33 -5.67
C PRO A 117 18.24 14.38 -5.86
N VAL A 118 17.51 13.84 -4.90
CA VAL A 118 16.04 13.71 -4.94
C VAL A 118 15.38 14.96 -4.38
N GLY A 119 14.49 15.57 -5.18
CA GLY A 119 13.64 16.67 -4.77
C GLY A 119 12.27 16.22 -4.30
N HIS A 120 11.58 15.41 -5.10
CA HIS A 120 10.25 14.90 -4.79
C HIS A 120 10.13 13.44 -5.17
N ALA A 121 9.46 12.64 -4.35
CA ALA A 121 9.20 11.24 -4.63
C ALA A 121 7.78 10.84 -4.22
N SER A 122 7.21 9.90 -4.96
CA SER A 122 5.92 9.28 -4.63
C SER A 122 6.00 7.79 -4.85
N ALA A 123 5.30 7.02 -4.01
CA ALA A 123 5.26 5.58 -4.09
C ALA A 123 3.82 5.08 -4.20
N ALA A 124 3.60 4.05 -5.03
CA ALA A 124 2.31 3.39 -5.17
C ALA A 124 2.50 1.89 -5.35
N VAL A 125 1.66 1.08 -4.68
CA VAL A 125 1.65 -0.37 -4.88
C VAL A 125 0.81 -0.72 -6.10
N ARG A 126 1.38 -1.54 -6.99
CA ARG A 126 0.65 -2.19 -8.08
C ARG A 126 0.71 -3.69 -7.96
N PHE A 127 -0.37 -4.35 -8.33
CA PHE A 127 -0.45 -5.81 -8.32
C PHE A 127 -0.24 -6.33 -9.75
N THR A 128 0.70 -7.27 -9.92
CA THR A 128 1.09 -7.79 -11.23
C THR A 128 0.96 -9.30 -11.31
N GLY A 129 0.67 -9.79 -12.53
CA GLY A 129 0.51 -11.21 -12.82
C GLY A 129 -0.77 -11.82 -12.23
N TRP A 130 -1.04 -13.09 -12.58
CA TRP A 130 -2.24 -13.82 -12.18
C TRP A 130 -2.34 -14.05 -10.66
N ARG A 131 -1.20 -14.09 -9.95
CA ARG A 131 -1.12 -14.20 -8.49
C ARG A 131 -1.21 -12.84 -7.79
N ALA A 132 -1.39 -11.75 -8.54
CA ALA A 132 -1.45 -10.39 -8.01
C ALA A 132 -0.29 -10.09 -7.03
N LYS A 133 0.97 -10.29 -7.49
CA LYS A 133 2.16 -10.00 -6.70
C LYS A 133 2.30 -8.49 -6.52
N PRO A 134 2.47 -7.96 -5.29
CA PRO A 134 2.60 -6.54 -5.06
C PRO A 134 4.00 -6.05 -5.46
N ILE A 135 4.05 -4.94 -6.19
CA ILE A 135 5.28 -4.26 -6.61
C ILE A 135 5.12 -2.78 -6.30
N TRP A 136 6.08 -2.20 -5.61
CA TRP A 136 6.20 -0.77 -5.44
C TRP A 136 6.64 -0.11 -6.75
N HIS A 137 5.90 0.89 -7.18
CA HIS A 137 6.27 1.81 -8.26
C HIS A 137 6.61 3.14 -7.60
N VAL A 138 7.89 3.47 -7.57
CA VAL A 138 8.38 4.72 -6.99
C VAL A 138 8.77 5.66 -8.09
N VAL A 139 8.08 6.80 -8.18
CA VAL A 139 8.40 7.88 -9.12
C VAL A 139 9.18 8.93 -8.35
N VAL A 140 10.33 9.31 -8.88
CA VAL A 140 11.24 10.27 -8.24
C VAL A 140 11.60 11.37 -9.24
N TYR A 141 11.57 12.61 -8.77
CA TYR A 141 12.04 13.79 -9.50
C TYR A 141 13.32 14.30 -8.85
N ASP A 142 14.21 14.86 -9.65
CA ASP A 142 15.41 15.49 -9.13
C ASP A 142 15.10 16.80 -8.36
N ALA A 143 16.13 17.33 -7.68
CA ALA A 143 16.00 18.50 -6.84
C ALA A 143 16.14 19.84 -7.59
N THR A 144 16.20 19.83 -8.94
CA THR A 144 16.27 21.06 -9.73
C THR A 144 14.89 21.69 -9.91
N GLU A 145 14.82 23.00 -10.08
CA GLU A 145 13.60 23.75 -10.39
C GLU A 145 13.73 24.51 -11.71
N PRO A 146 12.98 24.10 -12.75
CA PRO A 146 12.09 22.92 -12.81
C PRO A 146 12.90 21.61 -12.80
N PRO A 147 12.29 20.47 -12.41
CA PRO A 147 12.95 19.17 -12.43
C PRO A 147 13.47 18.84 -13.82
N ALA A 148 14.74 18.45 -13.92
CA ALA A 148 15.37 18.08 -15.18
C ALA A 148 15.31 16.57 -15.46
N ASN A 149 15.16 15.76 -14.41
CA ASN A 149 15.13 14.31 -14.53
C ASN A 149 13.96 13.70 -13.73
N ARG A 150 13.42 12.63 -14.29
CA ARG A 150 12.44 11.77 -13.62
C ARG A 150 12.94 10.33 -13.65
N ALA A 151 12.74 9.60 -12.56
CA ALA A 151 13.03 8.18 -12.51
C ALA A 151 11.81 7.38 -12.07
N LEU A 152 11.71 6.15 -12.61
CA LEU A 152 10.78 5.13 -12.13
C LEU A 152 11.60 3.95 -11.61
N VAL A 153 11.43 3.63 -10.34
CA VAL A 153 12.04 2.47 -9.69
C VAL A 153 10.94 1.49 -9.32
N ARG A 154 11.11 0.21 -9.70
CA ARG A 154 10.18 -0.86 -9.37
C ARG A 154 10.81 -1.82 -8.38
N ILE A 155 10.17 -2.00 -7.20
CA ILE A 155 10.69 -2.77 -6.08
C ILE A 155 9.67 -3.83 -5.73
N ASP A 156 10.14 -5.06 -5.54
CA ASP A 156 9.33 -6.17 -5.04
C ASP A 156 8.90 -5.88 -3.60
N ALA A 157 7.59 -5.74 -3.38
CA ALA A 157 7.05 -5.40 -2.07
C ALA A 157 7.16 -6.55 -1.04
N VAL A 158 7.55 -7.74 -1.47
CA VAL A 158 7.74 -8.93 -0.62
C VAL A 158 9.18 -9.06 -0.18
N THR A 159 10.15 -8.91 -1.10
CA THR A 159 11.57 -9.16 -0.85
C THR A 159 12.40 -7.90 -0.68
N GLY A 160 11.98 -6.78 -1.25
CA GLY A 160 12.74 -5.53 -1.30
C GLY A 160 13.72 -5.45 -2.47
N ASP A 161 13.78 -6.48 -3.32
CA ASP A 161 14.68 -6.48 -4.48
C ASP A 161 14.14 -5.56 -5.57
N LEU A 162 15.06 -4.99 -6.37
CA LEU A 162 14.70 -4.32 -7.61
C LEU A 162 14.14 -5.33 -8.61
N VAL A 163 12.99 -5.01 -9.20
CA VAL A 163 12.40 -5.85 -10.25
C VAL A 163 13.16 -5.67 -11.56
N GLU A 164 13.66 -4.45 -11.79
CA GLU A 164 14.49 -4.08 -12.94
C GLU A 164 15.34 -2.85 -12.57
N ALA A 165 16.33 -2.53 -13.40
CA ALA A 165 17.12 -1.32 -13.24
C ALA A 165 16.23 -0.06 -13.24
N ALA A 166 16.62 0.96 -12.48
CA ALA A 166 15.90 2.23 -12.45
C ALA A 166 15.82 2.84 -13.86
N PHE A 167 14.61 3.15 -14.30
CA PHE A 167 14.41 3.86 -15.57
C PHE A 167 14.51 5.36 -15.30
N VAL A 168 15.50 6.01 -15.91
CA VAL A 168 15.72 7.46 -15.80
C VAL A 168 15.42 8.13 -17.12
N GLU A 169 14.64 9.20 -17.08
CA GLU A 169 14.24 10.01 -18.23
C GLU A 169 14.55 11.48 -17.94
N ALA A 170 15.17 12.16 -18.92
CA ALA A 170 15.32 13.61 -18.92
C ALA A 170 13.98 14.26 -19.32
N LEU A 171 13.59 15.34 -18.63
CA LEU A 171 12.34 16.09 -18.83
C LEU A 171 12.54 17.30 -19.76
#